data_1b0107c2d0039ccb684bfe32e5b0be47
#
_entry.id   1b0107c2d0039ccb684bfe32e5b0be47
#
_cell.length_a   1.000
_cell.length_b   1.000
_cell.length_c   1.000
_cell.angle_alpha   90.00
_cell.angle_beta   90.00
_cell.angle_gamma   90.00
#
_symmetry.space_group_name_H-M   'P 1'
#
loop_
_entity.id
_entity.type
_entity.pdbx_description
1 polymer ?
#
loop_
_entity_poly.entity_id
_entity_poly.type
_entity_poly.pdbx_seq_one_letter_code
_entity_poly.pdbx_strand_id
1 'polypeptide(L)'
;MTAAKRFDVSLAAWSMHKAFFAKEIDQLGMVELTRELGIGAIELVNTFFPSPQYVYLKQLRKRADDLGVQILLIMCDGEGSMAAPEATSRAQAVRNHHKWIDIAAVLGCRAIRCNTGARDDDPDALARCADSFSALLDYADAAGIDVLIENHWGPSSDPTWLMALMARVPHPRFGTLPDFGNFPPGVDAYAAVHAMMPRAHAVSAKCFDFDAHGDETKIDYPRMLDIVTAAGYRGHVGIEFEGERMSERDGIAACKALLERLR
;
A
#
# COMPACT_ATOMS: atom_id res chain seq x y z
N MET A 1 -16.23 3.91 -29.73
CA MET A 1 -15.54 4.69 -28.69
C MET A 1 -15.26 3.73 -27.54
N THR A 2 -14.01 3.42 -27.24
CA THR A 2 -13.64 2.67 -26.05
C THR A 2 -14.04 3.48 -24.82
N ALA A 3 -14.75 2.87 -23.88
CA ALA A 3 -15.08 3.52 -22.60
C ALA A 3 -13.79 4.04 -21.95
N ALA A 4 -13.86 5.21 -21.32
CA ALA A 4 -12.70 5.74 -20.59
C ALA A 4 -12.34 4.77 -19.45
N LYS A 5 -11.05 4.47 -19.34
CA LYS A 5 -10.47 3.60 -18.31
C LYS A 5 -10.79 4.14 -16.91
N ARG A 6 -11.34 3.30 -16.03
CA ARG A 6 -11.81 3.72 -14.70
C ARG A 6 -10.64 3.94 -13.71
N PHE A 7 -9.56 3.14 -13.81
CA PHE A 7 -8.35 3.18 -12.99
C PHE A 7 -7.18 2.51 -13.70
N ASP A 8 -5.97 2.63 -13.19
CA ASP A 8 -4.81 1.87 -13.62
C ASP A 8 -4.53 0.71 -12.66
N VAL A 9 -3.70 -0.27 -13.09
CA VAL A 9 -3.35 -1.43 -12.28
C VAL A 9 -1.87 -1.36 -11.94
N SER A 10 -1.53 -1.60 -10.67
CA SER A 10 -0.18 -1.82 -10.15
C SER A 10 -0.04 -3.21 -9.53
N LEU A 11 1.17 -3.59 -9.21
CA LEU A 11 1.49 -4.84 -8.52
C LEU A 11 2.24 -4.56 -7.22
N ALA A 12 1.67 -4.94 -6.10
CA ALA A 12 2.36 -4.93 -4.82
C ALA A 12 3.38 -6.06 -4.75
N ALA A 13 4.63 -5.74 -4.40
CA ALA A 13 5.69 -6.73 -4.24
C ALA A 13 5.36 -7.78 -3.15
N TRP A 14 4.49 -7.43 -2.21
CA TRP A 14 3.99 -8.38 -1.21
C TRP A 14 3.28 -9.58 -1.84
N SER A 15 2.68 -9.44 -3.02
CA SER A 15 2.09 -10.57 -3.76
C SER A 15 3.06 -11.73 -4.06
N MET A 16 4.36 -11.48 -3.98
CA MET A 16 5.44 -12.47 -4.15
C MET A 16 6.21 -12.71 -2.85
N HIS A 17 5.58 -12.49 -1.68
CA HIS A 17 6.26 -12.57 -0.38
C HIS A 17 6.90 -13.94 -0.10
N LYS A 18 6.27 -15.05 -0.54
CA LYS A 18 6.82 -16.40 -0.37
C LYS A 18 8.13 -16.55 -1.16
N ALA A 19 8.15 -16.10 -2.42
CA ALA A 19 9.34 -16.13 -3.26
C ALA A 19 10.45 -15.19 -2.73
N PHE A 20 10.09 -14.01 -2.18
CA PHE A 20 11.05 -13.12 -1.52
C PHE A 20 11.66 -13.76 -0.28
N PHE A 21 10.86 -14.36 0.60
CA PHE A 21 11.36 -15.05 1.79
C PHE A 21 12.20 -16.28 1.45
N ALA A 22 11.85 -16.98 0.38
CA ALA A 22 12.65 -18.09 -0.17
C ALA A 22 13.92 -17.63 -0.90
N LYS A 23 14.10 -16.31 -1.11
CA LYS A 23 15.20 -15.70 -1.90
C LYS A 23 15.24 -16.16 -3.36
N GLU A 24 14.10 -16.49 -3.91
CA GLU A 24 13.92 -16.87 -5.31
C GLU A 24 13.78 -15.65 -6.22
N ILE A 25 13.40 -14.51 -5.66
CA ILE A 25 13.27 -13.23 -6.34
C ILE A 25 13.82 -12.10 -5.46
N ASP A 26 14.34 -11.06 -6.09
CA ASP A 26 14.69 -9.79 -5.45
C ASP A 26 13.88 -8.62 -6.08
N GLN A 27 14.11 -7.39 -5.62
CA GLN A 27 13.39 -6.23 -6.15
C GLN A 27 13.66 -5.98 -7.64
N LEU A 28 14.84 -6.33 -8.15
CA LEU A 28 15.16 -6.19 -9.58
C LEU A 28 14.36 -7.18 -10.41
N GLY A 29 14.33 -8.45 -9.97
CA GLY A 29 13.50 -9.49 -10.60
C GLY A 29 12.01 -9.20 -10.48
N MET A 30 11.57 -8.56 -9.38
CA MET A 30 10.17 -8.17 -9.21
C MET A 30 9.73 -7.10 -10.23
N VAL A 31 10.60 -6.15 -10.58
CA VAL A 31 10.35 -5.18 -11.66
C VAL A 31 10.22 -5.91 -13.02
N GLU A 32 11.09 -6.90 -13.28
CA GLU A 32 11.00 -7.72 -14.50
C GLU A 32 9.70 -8.49 -14.57
N LEU A 33 9.34 -9.19 -13.48
CA LEU A 33 8.07 -9.93 -13.37
C LEU A 33 6.85 -9.02 -13.61
N THR A 34 6.86 -7.82 -13.02
CA THR A 34 5.78 -6.83 -13.21
C THR A 34 5.60 -6.53 -14.70
N ARG A 35 6.70 -6.33 -15.43
CA ARG A 35 6.67 -6.10 -16.86
C ARG A 35 6.23 -7.33 -17.66
N GLU A 36 6.73 -8.53 -17.30
CA GLU A 36 6.32 -9.81 -17.92
C GLU A 36 4.81 -10.03 -17.84
N LEU A 37 4.21 -9.69 -16.69
CA LEU A 37 2.77 -9.77 -16.48
C LEU A 37 1.97 -8.66 -17.19
N GLY A 38 2.65 -7.77 -17.93
CA GLY A 38 2.01 -6.66 -18.65
C GLY A 38 1.44 -5.59 -17.72
N ILE A 39 2.01 -5.44 -16.51
CA ILE A 39 1.67 -4.40 -15.56
C ILE A 39 2.72 -3.28 -15.67
N GLY A 40 2.27 -2.02 -15.66
CA GLY A 40 3.14 -0.86 -15.86
C GLY A 40 3.57 -0.15 -14.58
N ALA A 41 3.19 -0.65 -13.41
CA ALA A 41 3.51 0.00 -12.14
C ALA A 41 3.69 -1.02 -11.01
N ILE A 42 4.57 -0.69 -10.05
CA ILE A 42 4.93 -1.55 -8.92
C ILE A 42 4.90 -0.77 -7.60
N GLU A 43 4.53 -1.46 -6.52
CA GLU A 43 4.57 -0.99 -5.14
C GLU A 43 5.57 -1.86 -4.37
N LEU A 44 6.61 -1.24 -3.82
CA LEU A 44 7.70 -1.94 -3.18
C LEU A 44 7.45 -2.16 -1.69
N VAL A 45 8.16 -3.11 -1.09
CA VAL A 45 8.16 -3.36 0.36
C VAL A 45 9.58 -3.19 0.89
N ASN A 46 9.74 -2.41 1.95
CA ASN A 46 11.05 -2.05 2.49
C ASN A 46 11.88 -3.25 2.96
N THR A 47 11.23 -4.26 3.55
CA THR A 47 11.89 -5.47 4.06
C THR A 47 12.47 -6.37 2.95
N PHE A 48 12.11 -6.14 1.70
CA PHE A 48 12.61 -6.88 0.55
C PHE A 48 13.83 -6.20 -0.12
N PHE A 49 14.28 -5.06 0.39
CA PHE A 49 15.49 -4.43 -0.11
C PHE A 49 16.72 -5.16 0.42
N PRO A 50 17.59 -5.72 -0.44
CA PRO A 50 18.85 -6.34 0.00
C PRO A 50 19.82 -5.29 0.56
N SER A 51 19.70 -4.05 0.09
CA SER A 51 20.49 -2.92 0.54
C SER A 51 19.81 -1.59 0.21
N PRO A 52 19.74 -0.64 1.14
CA PRO A 52 19.28 0.72 0.88
C PRO A 52 20.38 1.63 0.30
N GLN A 53 21.51 1.07 -0.14
CA GLN A 53 22.63 1.85 -0.65
C GLN A 53 22.32 2.50 -1.98
N TYR A 54 22.84 3.70 -2.18
CA TYR A 54 22.60 4.53 -3.37
C TYR A 54 22.89 3.82 -4.69
N VAL A 55 23.93 3.00 -4.75
CA VAL A 55 24.30 2.23 -5.96
C VAL A 55 23.18 1.25 -6.33
N TYR A 56 22.64 0.52 -5.35
CA TYR A 56 21.51 -0.39 -5.56
C TYR A 56 20.24 0.35 -5.97
N LEU A 57 19.95 1.47 -5.31
CA LEU A 57 18.77 2.29 -5.64
C LEU A 57 18.83 2.80 -7.09
N LYS A 58 20.03 3.23 -7.55
CA LYS A 58 20.23 3.61 -8.95
C LYS A 58 20.00 2.46 -9.91
N GLN A 59 20.46 1.25 -9.57
CA GLN A 59 20.23 0.07 -10.40
C GLN A 59 18.73 -0.26 -10.48
N LEU A 60 18.03 -0.22 -9.34
CA LEU A 60 16.58 -0.48 -9.28
C LEU A 60 15.79 0.56 -10.09
N ARG A 61 16.09 1.86 -9.90
CA ARG A 61 15.48 2.92 -10.68
C ARG A 61 15.73 2.75 -12.17
N LYS A 62 17.00 2.50 -12.56
CA LYS A 62 17.34 2.29 -13.96
C LYS A 62 16.62 1.08 -14.56
N ARG A 63 16.52 -0.04 -13.82
CA ARG A 63 15.78 -1.23 -14.27
C ARG A 63 14.32 -0.91 -14.52
N ALA A 64 13.69 -0.17 -13.61
CA ALA A 64 12.29 0.24 -13.75
C ALA A 64 12.11 1.17 -14.97
N ASP A 65 12.98 2.16 -15.15
CA ASP A 65 12.94 3.08 -16.29
C ASP A 65 13.16 2.34 -17.63
N ASP A 66 14.15 1.44 -17.71
CA ASP A 66 14.45 0.66 -18.93
C ASP A 66 13.26 -0.24 -19.36
N LEU A 67 12.50 -0.74 -18.40
CA LEU A 67 11.35 -1.61 -18.64
C LEU A 67 10.01 -0.83 -18.73
N GLY A 68 10.02 0.47 -18.49
CA GLY A 68 8.81 1.30 -18.48
C GLY A 68 7.85 0.94 -17.34
N VAL A 69 8.39 0.56 -16.17
CA VAL A 69 7.62 0.26 -14.97
C VAL A 69 7.75 1.42 -13.98
N GLN A 70 6.64 2.02 -13.58
CA GLN A 70 6.64 3.07 -12.57
C GLN A 70 6.76 2.48 -11.16
N ILE A 71 7.61 3.05 -10.31
CA ILE A 71 7.65 2.71 -8.88
C ILE A 71 6.75 3.72 -8.15
N LEU A 72 5.65 3.26 -7.55
CA LEU A 72 4.62 4.14 -7.04
C LEU A 72 4.82 4.52 -5.58
N LEU A 73 5.11 3.55 -4.73
CA LEU A 73 5.26 3.72 -3.29
C LEU A 73 6.18 2.64 -2.68
N ILE A 74 6.56 2.85 -1.42
CA ILE A 74 7.23 1.86 -0.59
C ILE A 74 6.39 1.59 0.64
N MET A 75 5.98 0.35 0.85
CA MET A 75 5.36 -0.11 2.09
C MET A 75 6.46 -0.29 3.14
N CYS A 76 6.36 0.41 4.27
CA CYS A 76 7.37 0.44 5.32
C CYS A 76 6.90 -0.38 6.53
N ASP A 77 7.51 -1.55 6.73
CA ASP A 77 7.27 -2.44 7.86
C ASP A 77 8.49 -2.45 8.80
N GLY A 78 8.23 -2.69 10.11
CA GLY A 78 9.31 -2.88 11.07
C GLY A 78 10.04 -1.62 11.52
N GLU A 79 9.58 -0.43 11.16
CA GLU A 79 10.26 0.84 11.46
C GLU A 79 9.90 1.45 12.84
N GLY A 80 9.18 0.70 13.68
CA GLY A 80 8.77 1.13 15.02
C GLY A 80 7.32 1.62 15.08
N SER A 81 6.83 1.85 16.31
CA SER A 81 5.44 2.25 16.55
C SER A 81 5.32 3.77 16.65
N MET A 82 4.46 4.35 15.81
CA MET A 82 4.04 5.75 15.88
C MET A 82 3.18 6.04 17.12
N ALA A 83 2.63 4.98 17.74
CA ALA A 83 1.79 5.05 18.94
C ALA A 83 2.53 4.70 20.24
N ALA A 84 3.82 4.37 20.20
CA ALA A 84 4.55 3.93 21.40
C ALA A 84 4.33 4.88 22.60
N PRO A 85 4.14 4.37 23.84
CA PRO A 85 3.96 5.20 25.02
C PRO A 85 5.14 6.16 25.27
N GLU A 86 6.37 5.68 25.07
CA GLU A 86 7.60 6.46 25.28
C GLU A 86 7.85 7.42 24.14
N ALA A 87 7.99 8.71 24.45
CA ALA A 87 8.25 9.75 23.44
C ALA A 87 9.55 9.50 22.65
N THR A 88 10.58 8.94 23.28
CA THR A 88 11.84 8.60 22.62
C THR A 88 11.68 7.50 21.57
N SER A 89 10.84 6.51 21.84
CA SER A 89 10.51 5.42 20.91
C SER A 89 9.74 5.95 19.70
N ARG A 90 8.75 6.84 19.93
CA ARG A 90 8.02 7.49 18.82
C ARG A 90 8.94 8.35 17.95
N ALA A 91 9.79 9.17 18.58
CA ALA A 91 10.76 9.98 17.85
C ALA A 91 11.75 9.11 17.06
N GLN A 92 12.11 7.92 17.56
CA GLN A 92 12.93 6.98 16.80
C GLN A 92 12.15 6.38 15.64
N ALA A 93 10.88 5.99 15.81
CA ALA A 93 10.04 5.52 14.71
C ALA A 93 9.92 6.57 13.58
N VAL A 94 9.67 7.83 13.92
CA VAL A 94 9.66 8.94 12.94
C VAL A 94 11.00 9.01 12.20
N ARG A 95 12.15 9.03 12.90
CA ARG A 95 13.48 9.07 12.25
C ARG A 95 13.75 7.86 11.37
N ASN A 96 13.27 6.68 11.74
CA ASN A 96 13.42 5.47 10.95
C ASN A 96 12.73 5.58 9.58
N HIS A 97 11.61 6.30 9.49
CA HIS A 97 10.90 6.53 8.24
C HIS A 97 11.55 7.59 7.33
N HIS A 98 12.37 8.52 7.87
CA HIS A 98 13.03 9.53 7.04
C HIS A 98 13.86 8.91 5.92
N LYS A 99 14.63 7.85 6.19
CA LYS A 99 15.40 7.14 5.15
C LYS A 99 14.53 6.61 4.02
N TRP A 100 13.28 6.16 4.32
CA TRP A 100 12.37 5.63 3.31
C TRP A 100 11.71 6.73 2.50
N ILE A 101 11.51 7.91 3.08
CA ILE A 101 11.10 9.12 2.34
C ILE A 101 12.20 9.50 1.33
N ASP A 102 13.48 9.53 1.77
CA ASP A 102 14.61 9.82 0.88
C ASP A 102 14.76 8.79 -0.23
N ILE A 103 14.63 7.51 0.10
CA ILE A 103 14.67 6.40 -0.87
C ILE A 103 13.50 6.51 -1.86
N ALA A 104 12.29 6.81 -1.38
CA ALA A 104 11.13 7.02 -2.22
C ALA A 104 11.36 8.17 -3.22
N ALA A 105 11.93 9.28 -2.77
CA ALA A 105 12.29 10.41 -3.63
C ALA A 105 13.34 10.01 -4.69
N VAL A 106 14.39 9.27 -4.32
CA VAL A 106 15.42 8.76 -5.26
C VAL A 106 14.81 7.81 -6.30
N LEU A 107 13.88 6.94 -5.89
CA LEU A 107 13.22 5.98 -6.79
C LEU A 107 12.10 6.62 -7.62
N GLY A 108 11.70 7.86 -7.33
CA GLY A 108 10.62 8.56 -8.00
C GLY A 108 9.23 8.09 -7.59
N CYS A 109 9.12 7.52 -6.39
CA CYS A 109 7.85 7.22 -5.77
C CYS A 109 7.07 8.49 -5.43
N ARG A 110 5.77 8.36 -5.28
CA ARG A 110 4.89 9.45 -4.79
C ARG A 110 4.63 9.36 -3.30
N ALA A 111 4.77 8.17 -2.69
CA ALA A 111 4.36 7.94 -1.32
C ALA A 111 5.22 6.89 -0.62
N ILE A 112 5.13 6.89 0.70
CA ILE A 112 5.40 5.73 1.55
C ILE A 112 4.12 5.33 2.29
N ARG A 113 3.92 4.04 2.55
CA ARG A 113 2.89 3.56 3.46
C ARG A 113 3.53 3.20 4.80
N CYS A 114 2.96 3.70 5.87
CA CYS A 114 3.44 3.48 7.24
C CYS A 114 2.41 2.70 8.05
N ASN A 115 2.88 1.85 8.96
CA ASN A 115 2.04 1.25 9.99
C ASN A 115 1.92 2.18 11.20
N THR A 116 0.77 2.17 11.87
CA THR A 116 0.56 2.97 13.08
C THR A 116 1.29 2.38 14.30
N GLY A 117 1.37 1.05 14.36
CA GLY A 117 1.85 0.33 15.53
C GLY A 117 0.98 0.55 16.78
N ALA A 118 -0.25 1.06 16.61
CA ALA A 118 -1.22 1.24 17.66
C ALA A 118 -1.79 -0.11 18.13
N ARG A 119 -2.21 -0.15 19.39
CA ARG A 119 -2.85 -1.32 20.01
C ARG A 119 -4.30 -1.00 20.35
N ASP A 120 -5.18 -1.99 20.28
CA ASP A 120 -6.63 -1.82 20.53
C ASP A 120 -6.94 -1.43 21.97
N ASP A 121 -6.09 -1.83 22.91
CA ASP A 121 -6.24 -1.57 24.35
C ASP A 121 -5.63 -0.23 24.82
N ASP A 122 -5.18 0.62 23.89
CA ASP A 122 -4.46 1.85 24.20
C ASP A 122 -5.29 3.11 23.84
N PRO A 123 -5.94 3.73 24.83
CA PRO A 123 -6.82 4.87 24.61
C PRO A 123 -6.09 6.13 24.10
N ASP A 124 -4.78 6.24 24.35
CA ASP A 124 -3.97 7.40 23.95
C ASP A 124 -3.28 7.21 22.59
N ALA A 125 -3.40 6.01 21.98
CA ALA A 125 -2.72 5.68 20.74
C ALA A 125 -3.03 6.67 19.61
N LEU A 126 -4.30 7.10 19.51
CA LEU A 126 -4.75 8.04 18.47
C LEU A 126 -4.02 9.41 18.56
N ALA A 127 -3.91 9.94 19.79
CA ALA A 127 -3.24 11.23 20.00
C ALA A 127 -1.74 11.12 19.69
N ARG A 128 -1.09 10.05 20.18
CA ARG A 128 0.34 9.81 19.94
C ARG A 128 0.65 9.57 18.46
N CYS A 129 -0.22 8.84 17.73
CA CYS A 129 -0.10 8.70 16.29
C CYS A 129 -0.20 10.05 15.58
N ALA A 130 -1.17 10.89 15.96
CA ALA A 130 -1.34 12.20 15.33
C ALA A 130 -0.08 13.08 15.49
N ASP A 131 0.52 13.11 16.68
CA ASP A 131 1.77 13.84 16.94
C ASP A 131 2.93 13.28 16.10
N SER A 132 3.06 11.95 16.05
CA SER A 132 4.15 11.28 15.31
C SER A 132 4.02 11.48 13.81
N PHE A 133 2.81 11.34 13.24
CA PHE A 133 2.59 11.56 11.81
C PHE A 133 2.69 13.03 11.44
N SER A 134 2.30 13.98 12.30
CA SER A 134 2.56 15.40 12.06
C SER A 134 4.06 15.68 11.94
N ALA A 135 4.87 15.15 12.86
CA ALA A 135 6.32 15.30 12.81
C ALA A 135 6.96 14.60 11.57
N LEU A 136 6.41 13.46 11.12
CA LEU A 136 6.87 12.79 9.91
C LEU A 136 6.53 13.61 8.66
N LEU A 137 5.34 14.21 8.64
CA LEU A 137 4.85 14.99 7.50
C LEU A 137 5.65 16.27 7.30
N ASP A 138 6.19 16.89 8.36
CA ASP A 138 7.12 18.02 8.21
C ASP A 138 8.34 17.66 7.36
N TYR A 139 8.85 16.44 7.51
CA TYR A 139 9.95 15.93 6.70
C TYR A 139 9.49 15.51 5.29
N ALA A 140 8.38 14.80 5.20
CA ALA A 140 7.85 14.27 3.94
C ALA A 140 7.40 15.38 2.97
N ASP A 141 6.87 16.51 3.49
CA ASP A 141 6.45 17.64 2.68
C ASP A 141 7.64 18.29 1.96
N ALA A 142 8.76 18.45 2.65
CA ALA A 142 9.99 18.97 2.04
C ALA A 142 10.52 18.07 0.90
N ALA A 143 10.29 16.77 0.98
CA ALA A 143 10.65 15.80 -0.06
C ALA A 143 9.59 15.64 -1.16
N GLY A 144 8.40 16.18 -0.98
CA GLY A 144 7.28 16.01 -1.89
C GLY A 144 6.65 14.63 -1.86
N ILE A 145 6.82 13.86 -0.77
CA ILE A 145 6.36 12.48 -0.61
C ILE A 145 5.11 12.45 0.27
N ASP A 146 4.09 11.70 -0.16
CA ASP A 146 2.89 11.46 0.63
C ASP A 146 3.13 10.36 1.68
N VAL A 147 2.48 10.49 2.83
CA VAL A 147 2.49 9.48 3.91
C VAL A 147 1.12 8.84 3.99
N LEU A 148 1.04 7.54 3.75
CA LEU A 148 -0.22 6.81 3.68
C LEU A 148 -0.38 5.85 4.85
N ILE A 149 -1.61 5.70 5.32
CA ILE A 149 -1.99 4.68 6.29
C ILE A 149 -2.94 3.70 5.63
N GLU A 150 -2.60 2.44 5.72
CA GLU A 150 -3.43 1.33 5.32
C GLU A 150 -4.27 0.84 6.51
N ASN A 151 -5.47 0.32 6.26
CA ASN A 151 -6.17 -0.53 7.23
C ASN A 151 -5.41 -1.86 7.33
N HIS A 152 -4.45 -1.91 8.26
CA HIS A 152 -3.48 -2.99 8.38
C HIS A 152 -3.21 -3.31 9.85
N TRP A 153 -4.01 -4.21 10.40
CA TRP A 153 -3.97 -4.68 11.78
C TRP A 153 -4.25 -3.62 12.85
N GLY A 154 -4.82 -4.06 13.97
CA GLY A 154 -5.14 -3.23 15.14
C GLY A 154 -6.08 -2.06 14.78
N PRO A 155 -5.97 -0.94 15.51
CA PRO A 155 -6.90 0.20 15.35
C PRO A 155 -6.99 0.78 13.94
N SER A 156 -5.96 0.65 13.10
CA SER A 156 -6.03 1.15 11.71
C SER A 156 -7.05 0.37 10.86
N SER A 157 -7.44 -0.84 11.25
CA SER A 157 -8.49 -1.63 10.60
C SER A 157 -9.92 -1.26 11.08
N ASP A 158 -10.05 -0.39 12.09
CA ASP A 158 -11.30 0.28 12.42
C ASP A 158 -11.42 1.59 11.62
N PRO A 159 -12.37 1.69 10.68
CA PRO A 159 -12.53 2.90 9.87
C PRO A 159 -12.85 4.14 10.70
N THR A 160 -13.51 3.99 11.85
CA THR A 160 -13.81 5.12 12.75
C THR A 160 -12.54 5.69 13.35
N TRP A 161 -11.67 4.82 13.84
CA TRP A 161 -10.38 5.22 14.41
C TRP A 161 -9.46 5.82 13.35
N LEU A 162 -9.36 5.18 12.18
CA LEU A 162 -8.50 5.65 11.11
C LEU A 162 -8.94 7.02 10.59
N MET A 163 -10.25 7.22 10.39
CA MET A 163 -10.77 8.53 9.94
C MET A 163 -10.65 9.60 11.02
N ALA A 164 -10.70 9.24 12.31
CA ALA A 164 -10.39 10.16 13.40
C ALA A 164 -8.91 10.59 13.38
N LEU A 165 -7.97 9.68 13.04
CA LEU A 165 -6.57 10.02 12.83
C LEU A 165 -6.40 10.98 11.66
N MET A 166 -7.05 10.71 10.51
CA MET A 166 -7.03 11.59 9.34
C MET A 166 -7.55 12.99 9.66
N ALA A 167 -8.61 13.10 10.49
CA ALA A 167 -9.18 14.37 10.90
C ALA A 167 -8.26 15.17 11.83
N ARG A 168 -7.49 14.48 12.69
CA ARG A 168 -6.53 15.15 13.60
C ARG A 168 -5.28 15.67 12.89
N VAL A 169 -4.94 15.10 11.74
CA VAL A 169 -3.77 15.49 10.94
C VAL A 169 -4.25 15.95 9.56
N PRO A 170 -4.79 17.18 9.43
CA PRO A 170 -5.36 17.66 8.18
C PRO A 170 -4.27 18.14 7.20
N HIS A 171 -3.34 17.28 6.85
CA HIS A 171 -2.25 17.59 5.93
C HIS A 171 -2.57 17.05 4.53
N PRO A 172 -2.31 17.79 3.43
CA PRO A 172 -2.65 17.35 2.07
C PRO A 172 -1.87 16.12 1.60
N ARG A 173 -0.68 15.86 2.16
CA ARG A 173 0.13 14.66 1.88
C ARG A 173 -0.17 13.50 2.83
N PHE A 174 -1.11 13.64 3.76
CA PHE A 174 -1.52 12.56 4.64
C PHE A 174 -2.79 11.92 4.11
N GLY A 175 -2.70 10.66 3.69
CA GLY A 175 -3.80 9.97 3.05
C GLY A 175 -3.99 8.54 3.53
N THR A 176 -5.03 7.90 3.02
CA THR A 176 -5.29 6.49 3.23
C THR A 176 -4.84 5.66 2.03
N LEU A 177 -4.55 4.40 2.30
CA LEU A 177 -4.41 3.32 1.32
C LEU A 177 -5.45 2.25 1.69
N PRO A 178 -6.71 2.38 1.26
CA PRO A 178 -7.72 1.37 1.53
C PRO A 178 -7.34 0.01 0.94
N ASP A 179 -7.22 -1.01 1.81
CA ASP A 179 -7.08 -2.41 1.42
C ASP A 179 -8.43 -3.12 1.51
N PHE A 180 -8.74 -3.95 0.52
CA PHE A 180 -10.04 -4.60 0.40
C PHE A 180 -10.27 -5.74 1.41
N GLY A 181 -9.20 -6.28 2.00
CA GLY A 181 -9.27 -7.51 2.80
C GLY A 181 -8.81 -7.41 4.25
N ASN A 182 -8.11 -6.35 4.63
CA ASN A 182 -7.48 -6.22 5.96
C ASN A 182 -8.46 -5.72 7.03
N PHE A 183 -9.63 -6.35 7.12
CA PHE A 183 -10.65 -6.02 8.13
C PHE A 183 -10.88 -7.17 9.10
N PRO A 184 -11.02 -6.91 10.40
CA PRO A 184 -11.37 -7.93 11.36
C PRO A 184 -12.82 -8.40 11.19
N PRO A 185 -13.18 -9.60 11.69
CA PRO A 185 -14.55 -10.08 11.67
C PRO A 185 -15.54 -9.07 12.25
N GLY A 186 -16.66 -8.86 11.56
CA GLY A 186 -17.74 -7.95 12.00
C GLY A 186 -17.63 -6.52 11.46
N VAL A 187 -16.53 -6.14 10.81
CA VAL A 187 -16.43 -4.87 10.08
C VAL A 187 -17.02 -5.04 8.68
N ASP A 188 -17.92 -4.14 8.30
CA ASP A 188 -18.37 -4.03 6.91
C ASP A 188 -17.27 -3.38 6.06
N ALA A 189 -16.50 -4.20 5.34
CA ALA A 189 -15.38 -3.77 4.51
C ALA A 189 -15.80 -2.75 3.43
N TYR A 190 -17.00 -2.86 2.87
CA TYR A 190 -17.49 -1.93 1.84
C TYR A 190 -17.80 -0.56 2.42
N ALA A 191 -18.46 -0.52 3.58
CA ALA A 191 -18.71 0.73 4.30
C ALA A 191 -17.39 1.37 4.77
N ALA A 192 -16.44 0.57 5.23
CA ALA A 192 -15.12 1.02 5.66
C ALA A 192 -14.32 1.64 4.50
N VAL A 193 -14.19 0.94 3.37
CA VAL A 193 -13.52 1.47 2.18
C VAL A 193 -14.21 2.75 1.70
N HIS A 194 -15.55 2.77 1.63
CA HIS A 194 -16.31 3.98 1.27
C HIS A 194 -15.93 5.18 2.17
N ALA A 195 -15.81 4.97 3.48
CA ALA A 195 -15.42 6.03 4.42
C ALA A 195 -13.99 6.53 4.21
N MET A 196 -13.06 5.64 3.81
CA MET A 196 -11.65 5.96 3.60
C MET A 196 -11.37 6.63 2.26
N MET A 197 -12.16 6.35 1.22
CA MET A 197 -11.93 6.81 -0.16
C MET A 197 -11.75 8.32 -0.32
N PRO A 198 -12.44 9.23 0.42
CA PRO A 198 -12.22 10.67 0.29
C PRO A 198 -10.80 11.14 0.62
N ARG A 199 -10.01 10.30 1.30
CA ARG A 199 -8.60 10.55 1.65
C ARG A 199 -7.63 9.56 0.98
N ALA A 200 -8.11 8.72 0.05
CA ALA A 200 -7.29 7.70 -0.59
C ALA A 200 -6.34 8.30 -1.63
N HIS A 201 -5.05 8.03 -1.46
CA HIS A 201 -4.00 8.35 -2.45
C HIS A 201 -3.51 7.09 -3.20
N ALA A 202 -3.75 5.90 -2.65
CA ALA A 202 -3.54 4.61 -3.26
C ALA A 202 -4.67 3.65 -2.84
N VAL A 203 -4.79 2.49 -3.48
CA VAL A 203 -5.78 1.46 -3.17
C VAL A 203 -5.14 0.08 -3.34
N SER A 204 -5.29 -0.80 -2.34
CA SER A 204 -4.84 -2.19 -2.39
C SER A 204 -6.00 -3.13 -2.70
N ALA A 205 -5.91 -3.81 -3.83
CA ALA A 205 -6.83 -4.87 -4.25
C ALA A 205 -6.37 -6.21 -3.67
N LYS A 206 -6.50 -6.36 -2.33
CA LYS A 206 -6.28 -7.64 -1.67
C LYS A 206 -7.11 -8.73 -2.31
N CYS A 207 -6.49 -9.86 -2.63
CA CYS A 207 -7.18 -11.01 -3.17
C CYS A 207 -6.58 -12.32 -2.65
N PHE A 208 -7.40 -13.35 -2.57
CA PHE A 208 -7.03 -14.63 -1.96
C PHE A 208 -7.28 -15.79 -2.91
N ASP A 209 -8.44 -15.84 -3.55
CA ASP A 209 -8.89 -17.03 -4.24
C ASP A 209 -9.89 -16.70 -5.34
N PHE A 210 -9.90 -17.52 -6.39
CA PHE A 210 -10.73 -17.28 -7.56
C PHE A 210 -11.52 -18.53 -7.91
N ASP A 211 -12.75 -18.35 -8.37
CA ASP A 211 -13.61 -19.40 -8.87
C ASP A 211 -13.32 -19.75 -10.35
N ALA A 212 -14.10 -20.67 -10.92
CA ALA A 212 -13.95 -21.11 -12.31
C ALA A 212 -14.29 -20.01 -13.33
N HIS A 213 -14.96 -18.93 -12.93
CA HIS A 213 -15.26 -17.77 -13.77
C HIS A 213 -14.23 -16.66 -13.64
N GLY A 214 -13.25 -16.83 -12.73
CA GLY A 214 -12.22 -15.85 -12.42
C GLY A 214 -12.73 -14.71 -11.54
N ASP A 215 -13.79 -14.94 -10.76
CA ASP A 215 -14.27 -14.01 -9.75
C ASP A 215 -13.62 -14.32 -8.41
N GLU A 216 -13.22 -13.27 -7.67
CA GLU A 216 -12.68 -13.40 -6.31
C GLU A 216 -13.77 -13.93 -5.38
N THR A 217 -13.43 -14.93 -4.52
CA THR A 217 -14.45 -15.69 -3.79
C THR A 217 -14.81 -15.14 -2.42
N LYS A 218 -14.01 -14.21 -1.86
CA LYS A 218 -14.21 -13.62 -0.54
C LYS A 218 -14.66 -12.16 -0.60
N ILE A 219 -14.34 -11.47 -1.68
CA ILE A 219 -14.57 -10.04 -1.86
C ILE A 219 -15.38 -9.81 -3.14
N ASP A 220 -16.52 -9.13 -3.04
CA ASP A 220 -17.30 -8.69 -4.19
C ASP A 220 -16.57 -7.52 -4.89
N TYR A 221 -15.72 -7.87 -5.83
CA TYR A 221 -14.88 -6.91 -6.57
C TYR A 221 -15.69 -5.88 -7.37
N PRO A 222 -16.76 -6.27 -8.11
CA PRO A 222 -17.61 -5.29 -8.76
C PRO A 222 -18.12 -4.21 -7.79
N ARG A 223 -18.67 -4.60 -6.66
CA ARG A 223 -19.16 -3.68 -5.63
C ARG A 223 -18.05 -2.82 -5.05
N MET A 224 -16.88 -3.41 -4.76
CA MET A 224 -15.74 -2.69 -4.19
C MET A 224 -15.18 -1.65 -5.15
N LEU A 225 -15.01 -2.00 -6.42
CA LEU A 225 -14.51 -1.09 -7.46
C LEU A 225 -15.51 0.01 -7.82
N ASP A 226 -16.82 -0.25 -7.68
CA ASP A 226 -17.83 0.80 -7.82
C ASP A 226 -17.71 1.84 -6.71
N ILE A 227 -17.44 1.45 -5.47
CA ILE A 227 -17.15 2.37 -4.35
C ILE A 227 -15.92 3.21 -4.67
N VAL A 228 -14.82 2.58 -5.07
CA VAL A 228 -13.56 3.25 -5.41
C VAL A 228 -13.75 4.30 -6.50
N THR A 229 -14.42 3.92 -7.57
CA THR A 229 -14.58 4.79 -8.75
C THR A 229 -15.66 5.87 -8.57
N ALA A 230 -16.72 5.57 -7.78
CA ALA A 230 -17.74 6.55 -7.42
C ALA A 230 -17.19 7.69 -6.54
N ALA A 231 -16.16 7.40 -5.73
CA ALA A 231 -15.43 8.42 -4.98
C ALA A 231 -14.55 9.35 -5.86
N GLY A 232 -14.51 9.12 -7.17
CA GLY A 232 -13.69 9.90 -8.11
C GLY A 232 -12.25 9.45 -8.23
N TYR A 233 -11.85 8.33 -7.59
CA TYR A 233 -10.50 7.81 -7.69
C TYR A 233 -10.19 7.34 -9.13
N ARG A 234 -9.01 7.72 -9.63
CA ARG A 234 -8.53 7.42 -10.99
C ARG A 234 -7.06 6.97 -10.99
N GLY A 235 -6.52 6.72 -9.80
CA GLY A 235 -5.14 6.25 -9.63
C GLY A 235 -4.98 4.76 -9.93
N HIS A 236 -3.93 4.18 -9.38
CA HIS A 236 -3.65 2.76 -9.48
C HIS A 236 -4.38 1.96 -8.39
N VAL A 237 -4.89 0.81 -8.78
CA VAL A 237 -5.42 -0.23 -7.89
C VAL A 237 -4.37 -1.34 -7.86
N GLY A 238 -3.70 -1.51 -6.72
CA GLY A 238 -2.55 -2.39 -6.55
C GLY A 238 -2.99 -3.82 -6.28
N ILE A 239 -2.58 -4.77 -7.11
CA ILE A 239 -2.80 -6.20 -6.86
C ILE A 239 -1.99 -6.62 -5.65
N GLU A 240 -2.65 -7.18 -4.62
CA GLU A 240 -2.00 -7.78 -3.47
C GLU A 240 -2.58 -9.17 -3.20
N PHE A 241 -1.91 -10.19 -3.75
CA PHE A 241 -2.33 -11.58 -3.63
C PHE A 241 -1.74 -12.24 -2.38
N GLU A 242 -2.62 -12.81 -1.56
CA GLU A 242 -2.28 -13.60 -0.36
C GLU A 242 -3.01 -14.95 -0.31
N GLY A 243 -3.33 -15.49 -1.48
CA GLY A 243 -3.98 -16.79 -1.56
C GLY A 243 -3.05 -17.99 -1.31
N GLU A 244 -3.67 -19.14 -1.01
CA GLU A 244 -2.93 -20.35 -0.71
C GLU A 244 -3.22 -21.52 -1.68
N ARG A 245 -4.28 -21.41 -2.49
CA ARG A 245 -4.72 -22.51 -3.38
C ARG A 245 -4.06 -22.48 -4.76
N MET A 246 -3.39 -21.41 -5.11
CA MET A 246 -2.65 -21.25 -6.37
C MET A 246 -1.28 -20.65 -6.14
N SER A 247 -0.41 -20.72 -7.15
CA SER A 247 0.89 -20.04 -7.06
C SER A 247 0.72 -18.52 -7.00
N GLU A 248 1.70 -17.80 -6.43
CA GLU A 248 1.70 -16.34 -6.39
C GLU A 248 1.55 -15.73 -7.79
N ARG A 249 2.26 -16.28 -8.79
CA ARG A 249 2.16 -15.83 -10.19
C ARG A 249 0.76 -16.04 -10.78
N ASP A 250 0.14 -17.19 -10.54
CA ASP A 250 -1.20 -17.49 -11.05
C ASP A 250 -2.26 -16.61 -10.36
N GLY A 251 -2.13 -16.39 -9.04
CA GLY A 251 -3.01 -15.51 -8.30
C GLY A 251 -2.93 -14.05 -8.76
N ILE A 252 -1.72 -13.54 -8.99
CA ILE A 252 -1.51 -12.20 -9.58
C ILE A 252 -2.17 -12.12 -10.96
N ALA A 253 -1.95 -13.13 -11.81
CA ALA A 253 -2.53 -13.15 -13.15
C ALA A 253 -4.07 -13.19 -13.12
N ALA A 254 -4.66 -13.97 -12.20
CA ALA A 254 -6.10 -14.05 -12.01
C ALA A 254 -6.68 -12.71 -11.52
N CYS A 255 -6.06 -12.08 -10.53
CA CYS A 255 -6.49 -10.77 -10.04
C CYS A 255 -6.37 -9.70 -11.14
N LYS A 256 -5.27 -9.70 -11.91
CA LYS A 256 -5.10 -8.81 -13.05
C LYS A 256 -6.23 -8.98 -14.07
N ALA A 257 -6.55 -10.21 -14.45
CA ALA A 257 -7.62 -10.49 -15.40
C ALA A 257 -8.98 -10.00 -14.89
N LEU A 258 -9.27 -10.18 -13.59
CA LEU A 258 -10.47 -9.66 -12.95
C LEU A 258 -10.54 -8.14 -12.99
N LEU A 259 -9.46 -7.46 -12.58
CA LEU A 259 -9.39 -5.98 -12.61
C LEU A 259 -9.52 -5.44 -14.05
N GLU A 260 -8.91 -6.08 -15.04
CA GLU A 260 -9.01 -5.69 -16.46
C GLU A 260 -10.41 -5.87 -17.02
N ARG A 261 -11.17 -6.86 -16.56
CA ARG A 261 -12.58 -7.07 -16.93
C ARG A 261 -13.50 -5.99 -16.35
N LEU A 262 -13.16 -5.43 -15.18
CA LEU A 262 -13.99 -4.51 -14.42
C LEU A 262 -13.61 -3.02 -14.58
N ARG A 263 -12.51 -2.70 -15.25
CA ARG A 263 -12.03 -1.30 -15.40
C ARG A 263 -12.59 -0.52 -16.60
#